data_b3b99a848a941a4368c3385da3c81e0d
#
_entry.id   b3b99a848a941a4368c3385da3c81e0d
#
_cell.length_a   1.000
_cell.length_b   1.000
_cell.length_c   1.000
_cell.angle_alpha   90.00
_cell.angle_beta   90.00
_cell.angle_gamma   90.00
#
_symmetry.space_group_name_H-M   'P 1'
#
loop_
_entity.id
_entity.type
_entity.pdbx_description
1 polymer ?
#
loop_
_entity_poly.entity_id
_entity_poly.type
_entity_poly.pdbx_seq_one_letter_code
_entity_poly.pdbx_strand_id
1 'polypeptide(L)'
;ASYSDTFARKFNRAIQRIIDSPEYYVLFPETLLNGNPNCEDSAQYVRNNTEFEIVGRKGFLKAVGRNGALTGERIDLAILDDLYKNALEGNSPIIRESVVEWYKSTVKTRLHNNSRELMVFTRWHEEDLIGTIIAGENVRELQSLDDIDPEFDGWYYLNFEAIKESAPTPLDPRQRGEALWPAAHDRKHLLEKRNLDRIVFECMYQGHPMSKEGLLYGENFKTYSELPAQGDILDYANYTDTADTGDDYLCSISYVRARDGYCYVTDMVYTQEPMECTES
;
A
#
# COMPACT_ATOMS: atom_id res chain seq x y z
N ALA A 1 -3.77 15.19 1.18
CA ALA A 1 -2.35 15.23 1.57
C ALA A 1 -1.54 14.29 0.69
N SER A 2 -0.24 14.50 0.58
CA SER A 2 0.70 13.62 -0.14
C SER A 2 2.07 13.62 0.54
N TYR A 3 3.05 12.85 0.03
CA TYR A 3 4.38 12.76 0.62
C TYR A 3 5.13 14.11 0.73
N SER A 4 4.76 15.12 -0.06
CA SER A 4 5.35 16.46 0.01
C SER A 4 4.36 17.58 -0.32
N ASP A 5 4.57 18.76 0.24
CA ASP A 5 3.78 19.96 -0.08
C ASP A 5 3.83 20.30 -1.56
N THR A 6 5.00 20.19 -2.18
CA THR A 6 5.17 20.47 -3.62
C THR A 6 4.29 19.58 -4.48
N PHE A 7 4.15 18.30 -4.11
CA PHE A 7 3.33 17.35 -4.84
C PHE A 7 1.84 17.60 -4.57
N ALA A 8 1.44 17.81 -3.32
CA ALA A 8 0.06 18.16 -2.97
C ALA A 8 -0.41 19.42 -3.69
N ARG A 9 0.44 20.45 -3.82
CA ARG A 9 0.14 21.68 -4.57
C ARG A 9 -0.06 21.46 -6.08
N LYS A 10 0.52 20.40 -6.69
CA LYS A 10 0.23 20.05 -8.09
C LYS A 10 -1.22 19.63 -8.25
N PHE A 11 -1.73 18.79 -7.34
CA PHE A 11 -3.14 18.40 -7.35
C PHE A 11 -4.06 19.58 -7.12
N ASN A 12 -3.76 20.44 -6.17
CA ASN A 12 -4.55 21.65 -5.93
C ASN A 12 -4.70 22.48 -7.24
N ARG A 13 -3.59 22.75 -7.94
CA ARG A 13 -3.63 23.47 -9.22
C ARG A 13 -4.40 22.72 -10.30
N ALA A 14 -4.31 21.41 -10.35
CA ALA A 14 -5.03 20.60 -11.33
C ALA A 14 -6.54 20.67 -11.07
N ILE A 15 -6.97 20.57 -9.81
CA ILE A 15 -8.37 20.70 -9.41
C ILE A 15 -8.91 22.09 -9.77
N GLN A 16 -8.16 23.15 -9.47
CA GLN A 16 -8.57 24.53 -9.86
C GLN A 16 -8.77 24.67 -11.36
N ARG A 17 -7.88 24.08 -12.19
CA ARG A 17 -8.03 24.10 -13.66
C ARG A 17 -9.28 23.34 -14.13
N ILE A 18 -9.62 22.22 -13.45
CA ILE A 18 -10.85 21.49 -13.75
C ILE A 18 -12.07 22.34 -13.42
N ILE A 19 -12.09 22.97 -12.24
CA ILE A 19 -13.21 23.82 -11.82
C ILE A 19 -13.38 25.01 -12.76
N ASP A 20 -12.30 25.59 -13.28
CA ASP A 20 -12.34 26.69 -14.23
C ASP A 20 -12.66 26.29 -15.69
N SER A 21 -12.76 24.97 -15.96
CA SER A 21 -13.05 24.55 -17.33
C SER A 21 -14.50 24.83 -17.73
N PRO A 22 -14.76 25.16 -19.01
CA PRO A 22 -16.11 25.36 -19.50
C PRO A 22 -17.03 24.15 -19.28
N GLU A 23 -16.48 22.94 -19.43
CA GLU A 23 -17.21 21.68 -19.24
C GLU A 23 -17.68 21.52 -17.80
N TYR A 24 -16.80 21.84 -16.82
CA TYR A 24 -17.16 21.79 -15.41
C TYR A 24 -18.24 22.84 -15.08
N TYR A 25 -18.13 24.05 -15.61
CA TYR A 25 -19.11 25.10 -15.40
C TYR A 25 -20.51 24.72 -15.92
N VAL A 26 -20.60 24.01 -17.03
CA VAL A 26 -21.89 23.50 -17.55
C VAL A 26 -22.57 22.56 -16.56
N LEU A 27 -21.79 21.75 -15.88
CA LEU A 27 -22.30 20.75 -14.91
C LEU A 27 -22.53 21.35 -13.51
N PHE A 28 -21.69 22.30 -13.11
CA PHE A 28 -21.65 22.86 -11.76
C PHE A 28 -21.51 24.38 -11.77
N PRO A 29 -22.52 25.14 -12.31
CA PRO A 29 -22.39 26.57 -12.52
C PRO A 29 -22.25 27.38 -11.23
N GLU A 30 -22.60 26.81 -10.09
CA GLU A 30 -22.47 27.45 -8.78
C GLU A 30 -21.13 27.20 -8.09
N THR A 31 -20.24 26.40 -8.70
CA THR A 31 -18.93 26.10 -8.12
C THR A 31 -17.86 26.94 -8.78
N LEU A 32 -17.70 28.15 -8.26
CA LEU A 32 -16.79 29.16 -8.83
C LEU A 32 -15.63 29.45 -7.89
N LEU A 33 -14.48 29.80 -8.47
CA LEU A 33 -13.29 30.23 -7.75
C LEU A 33 -13.07 31.74 -7.92
N ASN A 34 -12.34 32.34 -6.98
CA ASN A 34 -11.88 33.72 -7.10
C ASN A 34 -11.19 33.97 -8.45
N GLY A 35 -11.60 35.06 -9.14
CA GLY A 35 -11.10 35.42 -10.47
C GLY A 35 -11.76 34.67 -11.63
N ASN A 36 -12.82 33.88 -11.40
CA ASN A 36 -13.65 33.33 -12.47
C ASN A 36 -14.45 34.44 -13.14
N PRO A 37 -14.45 34.56 -14.48
CA PRO A 37 -15.18 35.63 -15.21
C PRO A 37 -16.70 35.67 -14.94
N ASN A 38 -17.27 34.56 -14.50
CA ASN A 38 -18.69 34.44 -14.21
C ASN A 38 -19.05 34.87 -12.76
N CYS A 39 -18.08 35.43 -12.00
CA CYS A 39 -18.28 35.82 -10.62
C CYS A 39 -17.80 37.26 -10.38
N GLU A 40 -18.74 38.19 -10.08
CA GLU A 40 -18.45 39.61 -9.93
C GLU A 40 -17.75 39.98 -8.62
N ASP A 41 -18.00 39.28 -7.50
CA ASP A 41 -17.47 39.60 -6.16
C ASP A 41 -16.64 38.49 -5.56
N SER A 42 -15.61 38.02 -6.26
CA SER A 42 -14.83 36.90 -5.82
C SER A 42 -13.54 37.26 -5.04
N ALA A 43 -13.11 38.53 -5.05
CA ALA A 43 -11.79 38.93 -4.55
C ALA A 43 -11.56 38.68 -3.05
N GLN A 44 -12.61 38.50 -2.25
CA GLN A 44 -12.53 38.20 -0.83
C GLN A 44 -12.22 36.72 -0.52
N TYR A 45 -12.35 35.86 -1.53
CA TYR A 45 -12.14 34.40 -1.36
C TYR A 45 -10.70 34.01 -1.66
N VAL A 46 -10.15 33.14 -0.84
CA VAL A 46 -8.78 32.65 -1.01
C VAL A 46 -8.67 31.82 -2.28
N ARG A 47 -7.62 32.08 -3.06
CA ARG A 47 -7.23 31.25 -4.18
C ARG A 47 -5.73 31.32 -4.39
N ASN A 48 -5.03 30.25 -4.05
CA ASN A 48 -3.60 30.09 -4.26
C ASN A 48 -3.22 28.63 -4.50
N ASN A 49 -1.94 28.31 -4.55
CA ASN A 49 -1.49 26.95 -4.84
C ASN A 49 -1.53 25.99 -3.63
N THR A 50 -1.85 26.48 -2.45
CA THR A 50 -1.98 25.68 -1.22
C THR A 50 -3.45 25.52 -0.85
N GLU A 51 -4.26 26.54 -1.08
CA GLU A 51 -5.64 26.59 -0.62
C GLU A 51 -6.51 27.38 -1.60
N PHE A 52 -7.74 26.94 -1.75
CA PHE A 52 -8.78 27.73 -2.42
C PHE A 52 -10.14 27.53 -1.76
N GLU A 53 -10.96 28.56 -1.82
CA GLU A 53 -12.34 28.56 -1.35
C GLU A 53 -13.31 28.58 -2.53
N ILE A 54 -14.50 28.06 -2.32
CA ILE A 54 -15.62 28.14 -3.28
C ILE A 54 -16.41 29.43 -3.00
N VAL A 55 -16.53 30.25 -4.02
CA VAL A 55 -17.25 31.54 -3.92
C VAL A 55 -18.69 31.31 -3.49
N GLY A 56 -19.17 32.11 -2.54
CA GLY A 56 -20.52 31.99 -1.99
C GLY A 56 -20.77 30.75 -1.12
N ARG A 57 -19.74 29.96 -0.84
CA ARG A 57 -19.81 28.76 -0.01
C ARG A 57 -18.79 28.82 1.14
N LYS A 58 -18.97 27.96 2.15
CA LYS A 58 -18.01 27.84 3.26
C LYS A 58 -16.95 26.74 3.00
N GLY A 59 -17.05 26.06 1.86
CA GLY A 59 -16.15 24.97 1.52
C GLY A 59 -14.82 25.50 0.99
N PHE A 60 -13.74 24.83 1.39
CA PHE A 60 -12.39 25.08 0.89
C PHE A 60 -11.63 23.78 0.71
N LEU A 61 -10.57 23.83 -0.10
CA LEU A 61 -9.63 22.75 -0.23
C LEU A 61 -8.25 23.23 0.20
N LYS A 62 -7.58 22.44 1.05
CA LYS A 62 -6.22 22.69 1.52
C LYS A 62 -5.29 21.54 1.14
N ALA A 63 -4.21 21.86 0.46
CA ALA A 63 -3.18 20.91 0.04
C ALA A 63 -1.99 20.97 1.00
N VAL A 64 -1.66 19.82 1.61
CA VAL A 64 -0.55 19.71 2.57
C VAL A 64 0.32 18.48 2.25
N GLY A 65 1.61 18.56 2.55
CA GLY A 65 2.46 17.39 2.61
C GLY A 65 2.25 16.61 3.92
N ARG A 66 2.72 15.38 3.97
CA ARG A 66 2.79 14.64 5.23
C ARG A 66 3.61 15.47 6.26
N ASN A 67 3.26 15.38 7.52
CA ASN A 67 3.77 16.21 8.60
C ASN A 67 3.42 17.71 8.46
N GLY A 68 2.61 18.10 7.46
CA GLY A 68 2.09 19.44 7.33
C GLY A 68 1.09 19.79 8.43
N ALA A 69 1.06 21.07 8.80
CA ALA A 69 0.15 21.57 9.81
C ALA A 69 -1.28 21.67 9.26
N LEU A 70 -2.20 20.98 9.93
CA LEU A 70 -3.66 21.09 9.73
C LEU A 70 -4.33 21.73 10.94
N THR A 71 -3.59 22.54 11.71
CA THR A 71 -4.06 23.13 12.98
C THR A 71 -5.27 24.02 12.79
N GLY A 72 -6.29 23.80 13.63
CA GLY A 72 -7.50 24.63 13.68
C GLY A 72 -8.58 24.32 12.63
N GLU A 73 -8.30 23.42 11.70
CA GLU A 73 -9.25 23.06 10.62
C GLU A 73 -10.00 21.77 10.96
N ARG A 74 -11.29 21.72 10.61
CA ARG A 74 -12.06 20.49 10.55
C ARG A 74 -11.95 19.90 9.15
N ILE A 75 -12.00 18.57 9.07
CA ILE A 75 -11.90 17.84 7.82
C ILE A 75 -13.21 17.11 7.57
N ASP A 76 -13.92 17.46 6.51
CA ASP A 76 -15.09 16.72 6.02
C ASP A 76 -14.68 15.56 5.12
N LEU A 77 -13.63 15.78 4.30
CA LEU A 77 -13.05 14.75 3.42
C LEU A 77 -11.53 14.82 3.48
N ALA A 78 -10.90 13.77 4.01
CA ALA A 78 -9.46 13.58 3.95
C ALA A 78 -9.10 12.73 2.73
N ILE A 79 -8.31 13.29 1.81
CA ILE A 79 -7.73 12.55 0.69
C ILE A 79 -6.23 12.41 0.95
N LEU A 80 -5.77 11.17 1.17
CA LEU A 80 -4.37 10.83 1.40
C LEU A 80 -3.85 10.07 0.17
N ASP A 81 -2.92 10.68 -0.54
CA ASP A 81 -2.39 10.16 -1.80
C ASP A 81 -0.88 10.00 -1.69
N ASP A 82 -0.41 8.76 -1.79
CA ASP A 82 1.00 8.36 -1.72
C ASP A 82 1.79 9.12 -0.64
N LEU A 83 1.65 8.75 0.64
CA LEU A 83 2.40 9.38 1.75
C LEU A 83 3.88 8.97 1.82
N TYR A 84 4.31 8.00 1.02
CA TYR A 84 5.71 7.59 0.87
C TYR A 84 6.22 7.94 -0.51
N LYS A 85 7.36 8.60 -0.59
CA LYS A 85 7.92 9.07 -1.86
C LYS A 85 8.44 7.93 -2.75
N ASN A 86 9.00 6.91 -2.12
CA ASN A 86 9.65 5.79 -2.81
C ASN A 86 9.90 4.61 -1.84
N ALA A 87 10.50 3.54 -2.36
CA ALA A 87 10.82 2.35 -1.59
C ALA A 87 11.73 2.60 -0.38
N LEU A 88 12.66 3.56 -0.46
CA LEU A 88 13.55 3.88 0.68
C LEU A 88 12.76 4.42 1.87
N GLU A 89 11.79 5.29 1.61
CA GLU A 89 10.90 5.81 2.66
C GLU A 89 9.94 4.73 3.16
N GLY A 90 9.32 3.97 2.27
CA GLY A 90 8.40 2.90 2.64
C GLY A 90 9.05 1.77 3.45
N ASN A 91 10.33 1.47 3.18
CA ASN A 91 11.09 0.46 3.93
C ASN A 91 11.75 1.01 5.22
N SER A 92 11.70 2.33 5.48
CA SER A 92 12.25 2.91 6.70
C SER A 92 11.25 2.81 7.85
N PRO A 93 11.52 2.05 8.94
CA PRO A 93 10.65 1.98 10.10
C PRO A 93 10.35 3.36 10.70
N ILE A 94 11.38 4.20 10.83
CA ILE A 94 11.24 5.56 11.38
C ILE A 94 10.25 6.40 10.56
N ILE A 95 10.30 6.30 9.23
CA ILE A 95 9.39 7.05 8.37
C ILE A 95 7.98 6.46 8.46
N ARG A 96 7.83 5.14 8.49
CA ARG A 96 6.51 4.48 8.65
C ARG A 96 5.85 4.90 9.96
N GLU A 97 6.57 4.82 11.07
CA GLU A 97 6.10 5.27 12.39
C GLU A 97 5.69 6.74 12.38
N SER A 98 6.51 7.61 11.79
CA SER A 98 6.21 9.05 11.68
C SER A 98 4.93 9.31 10.86
N VAL A 99 4.69 8.58 9.78
CA VAL A 99 3.47 8.69 8.96
C VAL A 99 2.24 8.24 9.74
N VAL A 100 2.32 7.10 10.43
CA VAL A 100 1.25 6.58 11.27
C VAL A 100 0.93 7.53 12.41
N GLU A 101 1.96 8.06 13.09
CA GLU A 101 1.78 9.02 14.17
C GLU A 101 1.14 10.33 13.67
N TRP A 102 1.61 10.88 12.57
CA TRP A 102 1.01 12.06 11.95
C TRP A 102 -0.46 11.82 11.57
N TYR A 103 -0.76 10.66 11.00
CA TYR A 103 -2.13 10.28 10.67
C TYR A 103 -3.02 10.25 11.92
N LYS A 104 -2.58 9.57 12.97
CA LYS A 104 -3.33 9.45 14.24
C LYS A 104 -3.48 10.79 14.95
N SER A 105 -2.39 11.53 15.11
CA SER A 105 -2.35 12.75 15.93
C SER A 105 -2.86 14.00 15.17
N THR A 106 -2.73 14.02 13.86
CA THR A 106 -3.04 15.21 13.05
C THR A 106 -4.31 15.03 12.21
N VAL A 107 -4.44 13.95 11.44
CA VAL A 107 -5.60 13.75 10.57
C VAL A 107 -6.81 13.30 11.37
N LYS A 108 -6.70 12.16 12.07
CA LYS A 108 -7.82 11.56 12.84
C LYS A 108 -8.43 12.51 13.86
N THR A 109 -7.61 13.34 14.52
CA THR A 109 -8.10 14.31 15.52
C THR A 109 -8.93 15.46 14.94
N ARG A 110 -8.96 15.61 13.61
CA ARG A 110 -9.73 16.66 12.91
C ARG A 110 -10.95 16.13 12.19
N LEU A 111 -11.11 14.84 12.13
CA LEU A 111 -12.31 14.20 11.61
C LEU A 111 -13.45 14.33 12.62
N HIS A 112 -14.65 14.35 12.12
CA HIS A 112 -15.90 14.36 12.90
C HIS A 112 -16.85 13.25 12.39
N ASN A 113 -17.98 13.03 13.03
CA ASN A 113 -18.86 11.89 12.77
C ASN A 113 -19.29 11.71 11.31
N ASN A 114 -19.34 12.79 10.52
CA ASN A 114 -19.74 12.75 9.11
C ASN A 114 -18.55 12.84 8.14
N SER A 115 -17.32 12.82 8.65
CA SER A 115 -16.12 12.88 7.80
C SER A 115 -15.96 11.59 7.01
N ARG A 116 -15.29 11.73 5.87
CA ARG A 116 -14.91 10.63 4.99
C ARG A 116 -13.42 10.64 4.76
N GLU A 117 -12.86 9.48 4.57
CA GLU A 117 -11.44 9.32 4.25
C GLU A 117 -11.30 8.53 2.96
N LEU A 118 -10.41 8.97 2.09
CA LEU A 118 -9.99 8.28 0.88
C LEU A 118 -8.48 8.14 0.89
N MET A 119 -7.99 6.91 0.84
CA MET A 119 -6.57 6.62 0.75
C MET A 119 -6.24 5.95 -0.58
N VAL A 120 -5.29 6.53 -1.30
CA VAL A 120 -4.77 6.00 -2.56
C VAL A 120 -3.27 5.85 -2.41
N PHE A 121 -2.79 4.61 -2.38
CA PHE A 121 -1.39 4.33 -2.06
C PHE A 121 -0.78 3.29 -2.97
N THR A 122 0.48 3.52 -3.30
CA THR A 122 1.40 2.47 -3.68
C THR A 122 1.88 1.75 -2.41
N ARG A 123 1.68 0.42 -2.34
CA ARG A 123 2.05 -0.37 -1.17
C ARG A 123 3.54 -0.70 -1.21
N TRP A 124 4.32 -0.16 -0.27
CA TRP A 124 5.77 -0.37 -0.22
C TRP A 124 6.22 -1.39 0.82
N HIS A 125 5.43 -1.58 1.87
CA HIS A 125 5.77 -2.45 3.00
C HIS A 125 4.48 -2.97 3.64
N GLU A 126 4.54 -4.14 4.25
CA GLU A 126 3.39 -4.73 4.97
C GLU A 126 2.91 -3.84 6.11
N GLU A 127 3.84 -3.18 6.80
CA GLU A 127 3.57 -2.24 7.91
C GLU A 127 3.49 -0.77 7.46
N ASP A 128 3.18 -0.48 6.21
CA ASP A 128 2.86 0.88 5.82
C ASP A 128 1.54 1.35 6.45
N LEU A 129 1.12 2.60 6.25
CA LEU A 129 -0.09 3.12 6.87
C LEU A 129 -1.32 2.25 6.54
N ILE A 130 -1.47 1.79 5.30
CA ILE A 130 -2.60 0.92 4.92
C ILE A 130 -2.48 -0.43 5.61
N GLY A 131 -1.28 -1.02 5.68
CA GLY A 131 -1.06 -2.27 6.42
C GLY A 131 -1.39 -2.14 7.91
N THR A 132 -1.02 -1.02 8.53
CA THR A 132 -1.39 -0.71 9.92
C THR A 132 -2.90 -0.63 10.11
N ILE A 133 -3.63 -0.03 9.16
CA ILE A 133 -5.09 0.04 9.19
C ILE A 133 -5.70 -1.34 9.01
N ILE A 134 -5.23 -2.12 8.04
CA ILE A 134 -5.73 -3.49 7.80
C ILE A 134 -5.55 -4.38 9.03
N ALA A 135 -4.43 -4.24 9.73
CA ALA A 135 -4.13 -5.04 10.93
C ALA A 135 -4.90 -4.59 12.18
N GLY A 136 -5.26 -3.31 12.29
CA GLY A 136 -5.80 -2.71 13.51
C GLY A 136 -7.23 -2.21 13.45
N GLU A 137 -7.84 -2.08 12.27
CA GLU A 137 -9.19 -1.55 12.09
C GLU A 137 -10.12 -2.56 11.41
N ASN A 138 -11.42 -2.26 11.38
CA ASN A 138 -12.40 -3.09 10.69
C ASN A 138 -12.31 -2.83 9.18
N VAL A 139 -11.84 -3.82 8.42
CA VAL A 139 -11.60 -3.70 6.97
C VAL A 139 -12.33 -4.81 6.23
N ARG A 140 -13.07 -4.45 5.19
CA ARG A 140 -13.71 -5.39 4.25
C ARG A 140 -13.11 -5.19 2.85
N GLU A 141 -12.70 -6.28 2.22
CA GLU A 141 -12.35 -6.24 0.81
C GLU A 141 -13.61 -6.06 -0.03
N LEU A 142 -13.60 -5.08 -0.93
CA LEU A 142 -14.73 -4.78 -1.80
C LEU A 142 -14.61 -5.56 -3.11
N GLN A 143 -15.50 -6.50 -3.34
CA GLN A 143 -15.53 -7.31 -4.55
C GLN A 143 -16.71 -6.98 -5.49
N SER A 144 -17.74 -6.34 -4.96
CA SER A 144 -18.91 -5.83 -5.69
C SER A 144 -19.35 -4.48 -5.12
N LEU A 145 -19.98 -3.64 -5.94
CA LEU A 145 -20.68 -2.44 -5.44
C LEU A 145 -21.87 -2.80 -4.55
N ASP A 146 -22.43 -3.97 -4.72
CA ASP A 146 -23.53 -4.47 -3.88
C ASP A 146 -23.08 -4.84 -2.45
N ASP A 147 -21.75 -4.97 -2.22
CA ASP A 147 -21.17 -5.22 -0.90
C ASP A 147 -21.11 -3.97 -0.03
N ILE A 148 -21.41 -2.79 -0.61
CA ILE A 148 -21.39 -1.52 0.13
C ILE A 148 -22.58 -1.44 1.07
N ASP A 149 -22.29 -1.49 2.35
CA ASP A 149 -23.25 -1.32 3.44
C ASP A 149 -23.12 0.10 4.03
N PRO A 150 -24.16 0.96 3.91
CA PRO A 150 -24.11 2.33 4.44
C PRO A 150 -23.90 2.41 5.96
N GLU A 151 -24.25 1.34 6.69
CA GLU A 151 -24.12 1.25 8.16
C GLU A 151 -22.79 0.63 8.60
N PHE A 152 -21.95 0.22 7.64
CA PHE A 152 -20.65 -0.34 7.97
C PHE A 152 -19.71 0.72 8.52
N ASP A 153 -19.30 0.53 9.76
CA ASP A 153 -18.28 1.36 10.43
C ASP A 153 -16.90 0.71 10.26
N GLY A 154 -16.21 1.11 9.20
CA GLY A 154 -14.89 0.57 8.85
C GLY A 154 -14.44 1.00 7.46
N TRP A 155 -13.45 0.31 6.94
CA TRP A 155 -12.83 0.58 5.66
C TRP A 155 -13.25 -0.41 4.60
N TYR A 156 -13.51 0.07 3.41
CA TYR A 156 -13.53 -0.74 2.21
C TYR A 156 -12.15 -0.71 1.56
N TYR A 157 -11.55 -1.87 1.40
CA TYR A 157 -10.27 -2.06 0.73
C TYR A 157 -10.49 -2.53 -0.70
N LEU A 158 -9.83 -1.89 -1.64
CA LEU A 158 -9.89 -2.23 -3.06
C LEU A 158 -8.49 -2.28 -3.63
N ASN A 159 -8.13 -3.40 -4.26
CA ASN A 159 -6.86 -3.58 -4.94
C ASN A 159 -7.10 -4.09 -6.37
N PHE A 160 -6.51 -3.42 -7.34
CA PHE A 160 -6.50 -3.85 -8.74
C PHE A 160 -5.09 -4.28 -9.14
N GLU A 161 -4.88 -5.58 -9.22
CA GLU A 161 -3.62 -6.17 -9.66
C GLU A 161 -3.30 -5.76 -11.11
N ALA A 162 -2.07 -5.36 -11.39
CA ALA A 162 -1.67 -5.01 -12.76
C ALA A 162 -1.75 -6.21 -13.71
N ILE A 163 -1.41 -7.41 -13.24
CA ILE A 163 -1.72 -8.69 -13.89
C ILE A 163 -2.66 -9.43 -12.95
N LYS A 164 -3.86 -9.75 -13.41
CA LYS A 164 -4.86 -10.45 -12.60
C LYS A 164 -4.37 -11.83 -12.16
N GLU A 165 -4.17 -12.04 -10.87
CA GLU A 165 -3.78 -13.32 -10.27
C GLU A 165 -4.89 -13.88 -9.37
N SER A 166 -5.70 -13.01 -8.78
CA SER A 166 -6.89 -13.39 -8.00
C SER A 166 -8.04 -13.87 -8.89
N ALA A 167 -9.08 -14.42 -8.29
CA ALA A 167 -10.29 -14.80 -9.03
C ALA A 167 -11.04 -13.57 -9.56
N PRO A 168 -11.75 -13.68 -10.69
CA PRO A 168 -12.62 -12.61 -11.19
C PRO A 168 -13.68 -12.24 -10.15
N THR A 169 -13.97 -10.94 -10.04
CA THR A 169 -15.04 -10.40 -9.19
C THR A 169 -15.94 -9.47 -10.00
N PRO A 170 -17.14 -9.10 -9.53
CA PRO A 170 -17.96 -8.12 -10.21
C PRO A 170 -17.29 -6.77 -10.45
N LEU A 171 -16.42 -6.31 -9.53
CA LEU A 171 -15.63 -5.08 -9.70
C LEU A 171 -14.43 -5.25 -10.62
N ASP A 172 -13.86 -6.44 -10.68
CA ASP A 172 -12.74 -6.75 -11.54
C ASP A 172 -12.97 -8.09 -12.27
N PRO A 173 -13.76 -8.09 -13.36
CA PRO A 173 -14.15 -9.30 -14.07
C PRO A 173 -13.05 -9.90 -14.95
N ARG A 174 -11.85 -9.34 -14.94
CA ARG A 174 -10.70 -9.84 -15.72
C ARG A 174 -10.39 -11.29 -15.34
N GLN A 175 -10.02 -12.07 -16.35
CA GLN A 175 -9.53 -13.43 -16.14
C GLN A 175 -8.06 -13.42 -15.65
N ARG A 176 -7.66 -14.49 -15.00
CA ARG A 176 -6.25 -14.64 -14.57
C ARG A 176 -5.29 -14.48 -15.75
N GLY A 177 -4.25 -13.70 -15.54
CA GLY A 177 -3.24 -13.37 -16.55
C GLY A 177 -3.55 -12.14 -17.39
N GLU A 178 -4.73 -11.54 -17.29
CA GLU A 178 -5.07 -10.32 -18.02
C GLU A 178 -4.49 -9.08 -17.35
N ALA A 179 -3.98 -8.17 -18.20
CA ALA A 179 -3.45 -6.88 -17.73
C ALA A 179 -4.57 -5.90 -17.39
N LEU A 180 -4.35 -5.07 -16.35
CA LEU A 180 -5.33 -4.06 -15.90
C LEU A 180 -5.59 -3.01 -16.99
N TRP A 181 -4.54 -2.55 -17.64
CA TRP A 181 -4.63 -1.51 -18.68
C TRP A 181 -3.76 -1.87 -19.90
N PRO A 182 -4.23 -2.80 -20.75
CA PRO A 182 -3.44 -3.33 -21.86
C PRO A 182 -2.96 -2.27 -22.87
N ALA A 183 -3.73 -1.18 -23.03
CA ALA A 183 -3.39 -0.09 -23.95
C ALA A 183 -2.15 0.70 -23.50
N ALA A 184 -1.86 0.75 -22.19
CA ALA A 184 -0.68 1.44 -21.66
C ALA A 184 0.40 0.47 -21.17
N HIS A 185 -0.02 -0.65 -20.59
CA HIS A 185 0.84 -1.66 -19.99
C HIS A 185 0.30 -3.05 -20.34
N ASP A 186 0.72 -3.60 -21.46
CA ASP A 186 0.35 -4.94 -21.85
C ASP A 186 1.03 -6.00 -20.95
N ARG A 187 0.51 -7.23 -21.01
CA ARG A 187 1.00 -8.34 -20.18
C ARG A 187 2.50 -8.61 -20.42
N LYS A 188 2.98 -8.49 -21.66
CA LYS A 188 4.40 -8.74 -21.99
C LYS A 188 5.29 -7.72 -21.27
N HIS A 189 4.97 -6.44 -21.39
CA HIS A 189 5.70 -5.35 -20.74
C HIS A 189 5.67 -5.47 -19.21
N LEU A 190 4.53 -5.86 -18.65
CA LEU A 190 4.40 -6.10 -17.19
C LEU A 190 5.27 -7.27 -16.72
N LEU A 191 5.34 -8.37 -17.48
CA LEU A 191 6.22 -9.50 -17.16
C LEU A 191 7.70 -9.13 -17.26
N GLU A 192 8.10 -8.29 -18.22
CA GLU A 192 9.46 -7.76 -18.31
C GLU A 192 9.82 -6.95 -17.06
N LYS A 193 8.91 -6.10 -16.56
CA LYS A 193 9.09 -5.37 -15.30
C LYS A 193 9.20 -6.30 -14.08
N ARG A 194 8.36 -7.34 -14.01
CA ARG A 194 8.41 -8.34 -12.95
C ARG A 194 9.73 -9.09 -12.93
N ASN A 195 10.26 -9.45 -14.10
CA ASN A 195 11.56 -10.12 -14.22
C ASN A 195 12.74 -9.20 -13.86
N LEU A 196 12.59 -7.88 -14.00
CA LEU A 196 13.62 -6.91 -13.64
C LEU A 196 13.77 -6.80 -12.10
N ASP A 197 12.65 -6.64 -11.39
CA ASP A 197 12.62 -6.61 -9.93
C ASP A 197 11.24 -7.07 -9.46
N ARG A 198 11.17 -8.30 -8.98
CA ARG A 198 9.92 -8.90 -8.53
C ARG A 198 9.35 -8.19 -7.31
N ILE A 199 10.18 -7.84 -6.32
CA ILE A 199 9.70 -7.19 -5.09
C ILE A 199 9.07 -5.84 -5.42
N VAL A 200 9.76 -5.04 -6.23
CA VAL A 200 9.22 -3.76 -6.70
C VAL A 200 7.94 -3.98 -7.50
N PHE A 201 7.88 -5.02 -8.33
CA PHE A 201 6.67 -5.33 -9.10
C PHE A 201 5.49 -5.70 -8.19
N GLU A 202 5.68 -6.60 -7.23
CA GLU A 202 4.61 -6.98 -6.27
C GLU A 202 4.11 -5.77 -5.48
N CYS A 203 5.01 -4.92 -5.00
CA CYS A 203 4.64 -3.71 -4.27
C CYS A 203 3.90 -2.69 -5.15
N MET A 204 4.49 -2.30 -6.28
CA MET A 204 4.01 -1.16 -7.06
C MET A 204 2.89 -1.50 -8.05
N TYR A 205 2.89 -2.72 -8.57
CA TYR A 205 1.98 -3.12 -9.65
C TYR A 205 0.91 -4.09 -9.18
N GLN A 206 1.22 -4.97 -8.21
CA GLN A 206 0.25 -5.94 -7.72
C GLN A 206 -0.45 -5.48 -6.43
N GLY A 207 0.09 -4.46 -5.74
CA GLY A 207 -0.44 -4.01 -4.44
C GLY A 207 -0.21 -5.02 -3.31
N HIS A 208 0.74 -5.94 -3.51
CA HIS A 208 1.13 -6.99 -2.57
C HIS A 208 2.49 -6.62 -1.95
N PRO A 209 2.54 -5.83 -0.88
CA PRO A 209 3.79 -5.46 -0.26
C PRO A 209 4.49 -6.70 0.29
N MET A 210 5.78 -6.78 0.04
CA MET A 210 6.64 -7.84 0.55
C MET A 210 7.76 -7.22 1.37
N SER A 211 7.98 -7.71 2.57
CA SER A 211 9.16 -7.33 3.34
C SER A 211 10.43 -7.84 2.63
N LYS A 212 11.46 -6.99 2.56
CA LYS A 212 12.80 -7.43 2.16
C LYS A 212 13.52 -8.18 3.28
N GLU A 213 13.05 -8.00 4.51
CA GLU A 213 13.55 -8.71 5.68
C GLU A 213 13.06 -10.16 5.62
N GLY A 214 13.96 -11.11 5.65
CA GLY A 214 13.66 -12.55 5.50
C GLY A 214 13.84 -13.13 4.10
N LEU A 215 14.00 -12.31 3.06
CA LEU A 215 14.31 -12.79 1.70
C LEU A 215 15.82 -12.91 1.42
N LEU A 216 16.63 -13.28 2.41
CA LEU A 216 18.09 -13.50 2.24
C LEU A 216 18.39 -14.49 1.09
N TYR A 217 17.48 -15.40 0.83
CA TYR A 217 17.61 -16.43 -0.20
C TYR A 217 16.59 -16.32 -1.35
N GLY A 218 15.62 -15.40 -1.25
CA GLY A 218 14.57 -15.20 -2.26
C GLY A 218 13.79 -16.50 -2.54
N GLU A 219 13.23 -16.59 -3.76
CA GLU A 219 12.52 -17.79 -4.23
C GLU A 219 13.46 -18.80 -4.92
N ASN A 220 14.74 -18.74 -4.66
CA ASN A 220 15.72 -19.63 -5.27
C ASN A 220 15.72 -21.05 -4.68
N PHE A 221 14.80 -21.32 -3.75
CA PHE A 221 14.57 -22.68 -3.28
C PHE A 221 13.86 -23.49 -4.36
N LYS A 222 14.55 -24.47 -4.90
CA LYS A 222 13.95 -25.45 -5.79
C LYS A 222 13.20 -26.47 -4.95
N THR A 223 12.01 -26.84 -5.36
CA THR A 223 11.27 -27.94 -4.76
C THR A 223 11.67 -29.27 -5.38
N TYR A 224 11.60 -30.33 -4.63
CA TYR A 224 11.85 -31.70 -5.08
C TYR A 224 10.68 -32.59 -4.65
N SER A 225 10.42 -33.64 -5.40
CA SER A 225 9.39 -34.64 -5.11
C SER A 225 9.99 -35.92 -4.50
N GLU A 226 11.25 -36.18 -4.79
CA GLU A 226 11.98 -37.37 -4.31
C GLU A 226 13.40 -36.97 -3.91
N LEU A 227 13.94 -37.62 -2.88
CA LEU A 227 15.34 -37.48 -2.50
C LEU A 227 16.23 -38.15 -3.54
N PRO A 228 17.51 -37.69 -3.68
CA PRO A 228 18.50 -38.41 -4.47
C PRO A 228 18.67 -39.85 -4.03
N ALA A 229 19.05 -40.71 -4.98
CA ALA A 229 19.37 -42.08 -4.65
C ALA A 229 20.48 -42.13 -3.58
N GLN A 230 20.43 -43.13 -2.68
CA GLN A 230 21.34 -43.19 -1.54
C GLN A 230 22.84 -43.22 -1.95
N GLY A 231 23.17 -43.72 -3.13
CA GLY A 231 24.51 -43.68 -3.71
C GLY A 231 25.01 -42.31 -4.15
N ASP A 232 24.09 -41.35 -4.34
CA ASP A 232 24.38 -39.98 -4.73
C ASP A 232 24.40 -39.01 -3.53
N ILE A 233 24.02 -39.47 -2.34
CA ILE A 233 24.11 -38.71 -1.10
C ILE A 233 25.57 -38.77 -0.60
N LEU A 234 26.15 -37.58 -0.38
CA LEU A 234 27.50 -37.42 0.13
C LEU A 234 27.52 -37.51 1.65
N ASP A 235 26.64 -36.81 2.31
CA ASP A 235 26.47 -36.81 3.76
C ASP A 235 25.11 -36.29 4.22
N TYR A 236 24.84 -36.49 5.50
CA TYR A 236 23.70 -35.95 6.25
C TYR A 236 24.22 -34.90 7.23
N ALA A 237 23.59 -33.77 7.31
CA ALA A 237 23.96 -32.69 8.20
C ALA A 237 22.74 -32.03 8.82
N ASN A 238 22.96 -31.44 9.98
CA ASN A 238 21.99 -30.59 10.66
C ASN A 238 22.65 -29.26 10.97
N TYR A 239 21.91 -28.20 10.82
CA TYR A 239 22.29 -26.87 11.29
C TYR A 239 21.19 -26.34 12.18
N THR A 240 21.55 -25.92 13.39
CA THR A 240 20.62 -25.41 14.38
C THR A 240 21.06 -24.02 14.80
N ASP A 241 20.14 -23.07 14.66
CA ASP A 241 20.23 -21.75 15.26
C ASP A 241 19.39 -21.76 16.54
N THR A 242 20.08 -21.64 17.68
CA THR A 242 19.46 -21.79 19.00
C THR A 242 19.04 -20.43 19.53
N ALA A 243 17.75 -20.28 19.90
CA ALA A 243 17.26 -19.18 20.70
C ALA A 243 17.09 -19.66 22.15
N ASP A 244 17.68 -18.95 23.10
CA ASP A 244 17.67 -19.39 24.52
C ASP A 244 16.58 -18.69 25.33
N THR A 245 16.34 -17.41 25.12
CA THR A 245 15.29 -16.63 25.84
C THR A 245 14.88 -15.41 25.03
N GLY A 246 13.58 -15.10 25.00
CA GLY A 246 13.05 -13.88 24.35
C GLY A 246 12.08 -14.19 23.23
N ASP A 247 11.96 -13.25 22.30
CA ASP A 247 11.04 -13.33 21.16
C ASP A 247 11.64 -14.09 19.95
N ASP A 248 12.87 -14.60 20.06
CA ASP A 248 13.55 -15.34 19.00
C ASP A 248 13.08 -16.79 18.90
N TYR A 249 13.21 -17.38 17.72
CA TYR A 249 12.83 -18.76 17.42
C TYR A 249 14.05 -19.65 17.32
N LEU A 250 13.97 -20.86 17.89
CA LEU A 250 14.87 -21.95 17.53
C LEU A 250 14.55 -22.42 16.11
N CYS A 251 15.56 -22.50 15.26
CA CYS A 251 15.44 -23.06 13.92
C CYS A 251 16.47 -24.15 13.73
N SER A 252 16.02 -25.40 13.51
CA SER A 252 16.88 -26.54 13.23
C SER A 252 16.51 -27.13 11.87
N ILE A 253 17.51 -27.23 10.97
CA ILE A 253 17.30 -27.71 9.60
C ILE A 253 18.18 -28.96 9.40
N SER A 254 17.54 -30.09 9.09
CA SER A 254 18.21 -31.32 8.67
C SER A 254 18.24 -31.39 7.15
N TYR A 255 19.38 -31.74 6.57
CA TYR A 255 19.52 -31.80 5.13
C TYR A 255 20.55 -32.86 4.70
N VAL A 256 20.44 -33.30 3.44
CA VAL A 256 21.41 -34.13 2.77
C VAL A 256 22.14 -33.34 1.69
N ARG A 257 23.45 -33.55 1.57
CA ARG A 257 24.23 -33.00 0.44
C ARG A 257 24.40 -34.10 -0.60
N ALA A 258 24.11 -33.75 -1.85
CA ALA A 258 24.18 -34.70 -2.95
C ALA A 258 25.29 -34.36 -3.95
N ARG A 259 25.67 -35.34 -4.78
CA ARG A 259 26.73 -35.21 -5.81
C ARG A 259 26.38 -34.22 -6.91
N ASP A 260 25.11 -33.91 -7.11
CA ASP A 260 24.62 -32.89 -8.06
C ASP A 260 24.87 -31.45 -7.61
N GLY A 261 25.43 -31.26 -6.40
CA GLY A 261 25.77 -29.95 -5.83
C GLY A 261 24.63 -29.29 -5.06
N TYR A 262 23.48 -29.94 -4.90
CA TYR A 262 22.37 -29.42 -4.13
C TYR A 262 22.36 -29.98 -2.69
N CYS A 263 21.78 -29.15 -1.80
CA CYS A 263 21.37 -29.57 -0.45
C CYS A 263 19.85 -29.78 -0.45
N TYR A 264 19.40 -30.92 0.01
CA TYR A 264 18.00 -31.29 0.11
C TYR A 264 17.57 -31.22 1.57
N VAL A 265 16.71 -30.26 1.91
CA VAL A 265 16.19 -30.13 3.28
C VAL A 265 15.20 -31.27 3.52
N THR A 266 15.51 -32.12 4.49
CA THR A 266 14.71 -33.30 4.79
C THR A 266 13.74 -33.07 5.93
N ASP A 267 14.07 -32.16 6.86
CA ASP A 267 13.22 -31.81 8.00
C ASP A 267 13.56 -30.41 8.52
N MET A 268 12.61 -29.76 9.17
CA MET A 268 12.79 -28.45 9.78
C MET A 268 11.96 -28.36 11.07
N VAL A 269 12.61 -27.99 12.16
CA VAL A 269 11.97 -27.60 13.41
C VAL A 269 12.09 -26.09 13.55
N TYR A 270 10.95 -25.42 13.75
CA TYR A 270 10.89 -23.97 13.97
C TYR A 270 9.92 -23.70 15.11
N THR A 271 10.44 -23.33 16.28
CA THR A 271 9.64 -23.22 17.50
C THR A 271 10.19 -22.16 18.47
N GLN A 272 9.31 -21.64 19.31
CA GLN A 272 9.64 -20.80 20.48
C GLN A 272 9.60 -21.60 21.79
N GLU A 273 9.41 -22.92 21.73
CA GLU A 273 9.42 -23.74 22.92
C GLU A 273 10.82 -23.76 23.58
N PRO A 274 10.90 -23.82 24.93
CA PRO A 274 12.18 -23.90 25.64
C PRO A 274 13.03 -25.09 25.17
N MET A 275 14.35 -24.93 25.17
CA MET A 275 15.30 -25.97 24.75
C MET A 275 15.07 -27.32 25.42
N GLU A 276 14.60 -27.35 26.66
CA GLU A 276 14.27 -28.55 27.40
C GLU A 276 13.17 -29.41 26.72
N CYS A 277 12.33 -28.80 25.88
CA CYS A 277 11.28 -29.51 25.14
C CYS A 277 11.71 -29.94 23.73
N THR A 278 12.84 -29.42 23.24
CA THR A 278 13.31 -29.67 21.87
C THR A 278 14.45 -30.69 21.79
N GLU A 279 15.00 -31.12 22.93
CA GLU A 279 16.05 -32.16 23.01
C GLU A 279 15.52 -33.61 23.01
N SER A 280 14.22 -33.83 22.88
CA SER A 280 13.59 -35.16 22.79
C SER A 280 13.27 -35.49 21.32
#